data_9554d90d9b2efffba395c7ab6239f667
#
_entry.id   9554d90d9b2efffba395c7ab6239f667
#
_cell.length_a   1.000
_cell.length_b   1.000
_cell.length_c   1.000
_cell.angle_alpha   90.00
_cell.angle_beta   90.00
_cell.angle_gamma   90.00
#
_symmetry.space_group_name_H-M   'P 1'
#
loop_
_entity.id
_entity.type
_entity.pdbx_description
1 polymer ?
#
loop_
_entity_poly.entity_id
_entity_poly.type
_entity_poly.pdbx_seq_one_letter_code
_entity_poly.pdbx_strand_id
1 'polypeptide(L)'
;MIMEKYILALDQGTSSSRAIVFDGHGQTKAVSQKEFTQIFPKPGWVEHNPMEIWSSQASVIAEAITSIDINGLNIAAIGITNQRETTIVWDAETGTPVYNAIVWQDRRTSEYCDSLKRDGRADLIRSKTGLIIDAYFSATKIRWILENVPGARQKAEEGKLRFGTVDTWLIWMLTRGEVHVTDVSNASRTMLFNIHTLDWDKELLKLFNIPESMMPQVKSSSEVYGYTKTTLFAHEVPIAGIAGDQQAALFGQMCTEPGSVKNTYGTGCFLLMNSGERPIMSSNNLLTTVAWKIGDTVNYALEGSIFVAGSVVQWLRDGLGIIKSSSEVEELAASVPDNGGVYFVPALTGLGAPHWDQYAKGSIYGLSRGSTAAHIARAALEGIAFQTMDIVNAMQKDAGVTLKELKVDGGASRNNLLMQFQADILGTSVIRPIVTETTALGAAYLAGLAVGYWESIDHIKSQWGVDTEFTPSAAQENVEELKKGWAEAIRRTLTDK
;
A
#
# COMPACT_ATOMS: atom_id res chain seq x y z
N MET A 1 12.16 3.06 -39.39
CA MET A 1 11.87 3.74 -38.10
C MET A 1 11.98 2.71 -37.01
N ILE A 2 12.75 3.00 -35.98
CA ILE A 2 12.79 2.14 -34.76
C ILE A 2 11.42 2.29 -34.10
N MET A 3 10.73 1.15 -33.89
CA MET A 3 9.43 1.17 -33.23
C MET A 3 9.62 1.60 -31.78
N GLU A 4 8.93 2.67 -31.38
CA GLU A 4 8.98 3.14 -29.99
C GLU A 4 8.36 2.10 -29.04
N LYS A 5 9.03 1.86 -27.94
CA LYS A 5 8.64 0.87 -26.92
C LYS A 5 8.22 1.57 -25.64
N TYR A 6 7.30 0.95 -24.93
CA TYR A 6 6.71 1.44 -23.70
C TYR A 6 6.61 0.33 -22.67
N ILE A 7 6.49 0.69 -21.40
CA ILE A 7 6.08 -0.23 -20.32
C ILE A 7 4.64 0.09 -19.95
N LEU A 8 3.82 -0.95 -19.87
CA LEU A 8 2.44 -0.88 -19.39
C LEU A 8 2.39 -1.27 -17.93
N ALA A 9 1.98 -0.37 -17.05
CA ALA A 9 1.72 -0.67 -15.64
C ALA A 9 0.23 -0.85 -15.40
N LEU A 10 -0.13 -1.94 -14.72
CA LEU A 10 -1.47 -2.23 -14.21
C LEU A 10 -1.48 -1.93 -12.72
N ASP A 11 -2.28 -0.96 -12.31
CA ASP A 11 -2.43 -0.57 -10.91
C ASP A 11 -3.86 -0.90 -10.45
N GLN A 12 -3.99 -2.01 -9.75
CA GLN A 12 -5.27 -2.48 -9.22
C GLN A 12 -5.46 -1.97 -7.79
N GLY A 13 -6.04 -0.79 -7.67
CA GLY A 13 -6.36 -0.19 -6.37
C GLY A 13 -7.58 -0.83 -5.70
N THR A 14 -7.92 -0.33 -4.51
CA THR A 14 -9.09 -0.83 -3.75
C THR A 14 -10.42 -0.46 -4.40
N SER A 15 -10.52 0.70 -5.02
CA SER A 15 -11.80 1.20 -5.59
C SER A 15 -11.79 1.34 -7.10
N SER A 16 -10.64 1.22 -7.75
CA SER A 16 -10.50 1.41 -9.20
C SER A 16 -9.35 0.61 -9.78
N SER A 17 -9.49 0.25 -11.05
CA SER A 17 -8.45 -0.32 -11.91
C SER A 17 -7.84 0.77 -12.76
N ARG A 18 -6.52 0.78 -12.91
CA ARG A 18 -5.80 1.74 -13.74
C ARG A 18 -4.83 1.03 -14.68
N ALA A 19 -4.62 1.61 -15.84
CA ALA A 19 -3.56 1.24 -16.77
C ALA A 19 -2.80 2.51 -17.16
N ILE A 20 -1.48 2.48 -17.00
CA ILE A 20 -0.61 3.62 -17.25
C ILE A 20 0.51 3.18 -18.19
N VAL A 21 0.71 3.92 -19.28
CA VAL A 21 1.78 3.68 -20.25
C VAL A 21 2.93 4.65 -19.95
N PHE A 22 4.14 4.11 -19.76
CA PHE A 22 5.36 4.86 -19.50
C PHE A 22 6.35 4.72 -20.65
N ASP A 23 7.02 5.83 -21.00
CA ASP A 23 8.14 5.82 -21.93
C ASP A 23 9.49 5.49 -21.27
N GLY A 24 10.58 5.48 -22.05
CA GLY A 24 11.93 5.17 -21.57
C GLY A 24 12.51 6.16 -20.57
N HIS A 25 11.87 7.31 -20.37
CA HIS A 25 12.23 8.31 -19.36
C HIS A 25 11.33 8.24 -18.12
N GLY A 26 10.47 7.20 -18.01
CA GLY A 26 9.51 7.09 -16.92
C GLY A 26 8.37 8.12 -16.98
N GLN A 27 8.18 8.79 -18.11
CA GLN A 27 7.12 9.77 -18.29
C GLN A 27 5.81 9.10 -18.68
N THR A 28 4.73 9.54 -18.07
CA THR A 28 3.38 9.05 -18.38
C THR A 28 2.95 9.50 -19.78
N LYS A 29 2.58 8.55 -20.65
CA LYS A 29 2.07 8.80 -22.01
C LYS A 29 0.56 8.63 -22.11
N ALA A 30 0.00 7.70 -21.38
CA ALA A 30 -1.44 7.47 -21.30
C ALA A 30 -1.82 7.00 -19.90
N VAL A 31 -3.02 7.37 -19.47
CA VAL A 31 -3.67 6.89 -18.22
C VAL A 31 -5.12 6.58 -18.55
N SER A 32 -5.57 5.40 -18.16
CA SER A 32 -6.99 5.09 -18.13
C SER A 32 -7.34 4.54 -16.75
N GLN A 33 -8.48 4.94 -16.22
CA GLN A 33 -8.97 4.53 -14.89
C GLN A 33 -10.46 4.23 -14.92
N LYS A 34 -10.86 3.18 -14.21
CA LYS A 34 -12.27 2.81 -14.07
C LYS A 34 -12.55 2.32 -12.66
N GLU A 35 -13.56 2.88 -12.02
CA GLU A 35 -14.08 2.38 -10.76
C GLU A 35 -14.82 1.06 -10.94
N PHE A 36 -14.89 0.26 -9.88
CA PHE A 36 -15.66 -0.97 -9.81
C PHE A 36 -16.45 -1.07 -8.50
N THR A 37 -17.44 -1.95 -8.48
CA THR A 37 -18.43 -2.07 -7.39
C THR A 37 -17.76 -2.51 -6.08
N GLN A 38 -18.04 -1.74 -5.02
CA GLN A 38 -17.72 -2.10 -3.64
C GLN A 38 -18.92 -2.80 -3.02
N ILE A 39 -18.74 -3.98 -2.43
CA ILE A 39 -19.81 -4.81 -1.89
C ILE A 39 -19.69 -4.88 -0.37
N PHE A 40 -20.75 -4.53 0.35
CA PHE A 40 -20.81 -4.49 1.81
C PHE A 40 -21.94 -5.40 2.32
N PRO A 41 -21.77 -6.74 2.37
CA PRO A 41 -22.85 -7.67 2.68
C PRO A 41 -23.38 -7.54 4.11
N LYS A 42 -22.50 -7.19 5.06
CA LYS A 42 -22.81 -7.01 6.50
C LYS A 42 -21.90 -5.92 7.08
N PRO A 43 -22.22 -5.35 8.24
CA PRO A 43 -21.30 -4.42 8.93
C PRO A 43 -19.92 -5.03 9.12
N GLY A 44 -18.88 -4.31 8.68
CA GLY A 44 -17.49 -4.75 8.74
C GLY A 44 -17.05 -5.75 7.66
N TRP A 45 -17.95 -6.17 6.76
CA TRP A 45 -17.62 -7.02 5.62
C TRP A 45 -17.40 -6.18 4.38
N VAL A 46 -16.32 -6.45 3.65
CA VAL A 46 -15.97 -5.76 2.41
C VAL A 46 -15.54 -6.78 1.36
N GLU A 47 -16.22 -6.77 0.23
CA GLU A 47 -15.99 -7.72 -0.86
C GLU A 47 -15.90 -7.02 -2.21
N HIS A 48 -15.18 -7.66 -3.14
CA HIS A 48 -15.16 -7.30 -4.55
C HIS A 48 -15.54 -8.52 -5.40
N ASN A 49 -16.15 -8.26 -6.57
CA ASN A 49 -16.34 -9.31 -7.56
C ASN A 49 -15.03 -9.50 -8.35
N PRO A 50 -14.36 -10.68 -8.30
CA PRO A 50 -13.10 -10.89 -9.01
C PRO A 50 -13.23 -10.75 -10.53
N MET A 51 -14.39 -11.08 -11.09
CA MET A 51 -14.63 -10.93 -12.52
C MET A 51 -14.79 -9.46 -12.92
N GLU A 52 -15.32 -8.62 -12.03
CA GLU A 52 -15.39 -7.17 -12.26
C GLU A 52 -14.01 -6.51 -12.15
N ILE A 53 -13.17 -6.97 -11.20
CA ILE A 53 -11.75 -6.58 -11.15
C ILE A 53 -11.08 -6.87 -12.49
N TRP A 54 -11.24 -8.08 -13.02
CA TRP A 54 -10.67 -8.44 -14.32
C TRP A 54 -11.25 -7.61 -15.46
N SER A 55 -12.58 -7.50 -15.56
CA SER A 55 -13.21 -6.80 -16.69
C SER A 55 -12.90 -5.30 -16.70
N SER A 56 -12.84 -4.67 -15.52
CA SER A 56 -12.43 -3.26 -15.42
C SER A 56 -10.96 -3.08 -15.78
N GLN A 57 -10.07 -3.98 -15.34
CA GLN A 57 -8.65 -3.93 -15.70
C GLN A 57 -8.45 -4.15 -17.21
N ALA A 58 -9.15 -5.10 -17.81
CA ALA A 58 -9.11 -5.32 -19.26
C ALA A 58 -9.62 -4.10 -20.06
N SER A 59 -10.67 -3.44 -19.56
CA SER A 59 -11.20 -2.21 -20.16
C SER A 59 -10.19 -1.09 -20.17
N VAL A 60 -9.54 -0.80 -19.03
CA VAL A 60 -8.55 0.30 -18.95
C VAL A 60 -7.26 0.00 -19.71
N ILE A 61 -6.86 -1.29 -19.85
CA ILE A 61 -5.76 -1.69 -20.71
C ILE A 61 -6.07 -1.31 -22.17
N ALA A 62 -7.23 -1.74 -22.67
CA ALA A 62 -7.64 -1.45 -24.05
C ALA A 62 -7.72 0.05 -24.31
N GLU A 63 -8.31 0.80 -23.37
CA GLU A 63 -8.45 2.25 -23.50
C GLU A 63 -7.09 2.98 -23.48
N ALA A 64 -6.18 2.62 -22.55
CA ALA A 64 -4.86 3.25 -22.49
C ALA A 64 -4.04 3.03 -23.77
N ILE A 65 -4.07 1.80 -24.31
CA ILE A 65 -3.35 1.45 -25.55
C ILE A 65 -3.94 2.21 -26.75
N THR A 66 -5.26 2.23 -26.90
CA THR A 66 -5.92 2.87 -28.03
C THR A 66 -5.83 4.39 -27.98
N SER A 67 -5.76 5.00 -26.80
CA SER A 67 -5.70 6.46 -26.64
C SER A 67 -4.46 7.11 -27.25
N ILE A 68 -3.38 6.34 -27.43
CA ILE A 68 -2.12 6.80 -28.06
C ILE A 68 -1.74 6.00 -29.31
N ASP A 69 -2.72 5.28 -29.88
CA ASP A 69 -2.60 4.54 -31.15
C ASP A 69 -1.42 3.55 -31.17
N ILE A 70 -1.23 2.77 -30.10
CA ILE A 70 -0.24 1.68 -30.00
C ILE A 70 -0.91 0.31 -29.88
N ASN A 71 -0.10 -0.73 -30.00
CA ASN A 71 -0.55 -2.12 -29.83
C ASN A 71 0.49 -2.95 -29.04
N GLY A 72 0.25 -4.25 -28.88
CA GLY A 72 1.13 -5.12 -28.11
C GLY A 72 2.59 -5.14 -28.59
N LEU A 73 2.87 -4.86 -29.87
CA LEU A 73 4.25 -4.75 -30.37
C LEU A 73 5.00 -3.55 -29.79
N ASN A 74 4.29 -2.51 -29.37
CA ASN A 74 4.89 -1.34 -28.73
C ASN A 74 5.14 -1.56 -27.22
N ILE A 75 4.52 -2.55 -26.59
CA ILE A 75 4.68 -2.83 -25.16
C ILE A 75 5.86 -3.78 -24.97
N ALA A 76 6.90 -3.30 -24.28
CA ALA A 76 8.09 -4.10 -23.97
C ALA A 76 7.80 -5.09 -22.83
N ALA A 77 7.05 -4.68 -21.82
CA ALA A 77 6.61 -5.54 -20.72
C ALA A 77 5.41 -4.94 -19.98
N ILE A 78 4.75 -5.80 -19.19
CA ILE A 78 3.70 -5.43 -18.24
C ILE A 78 4.25 -5.53 -16.82
N GLY A 79 4.07 -4.46 -16.03
CA GLY A 79 4.24 -4.45 -14.57
C GLY A 79 2.88 -4.43 -13.89
N ILE A 80 2.74 -5.17 -12.78
CA ILE A 80 1.51 -5.27 -12.00
C ILE A 80 1.77 -4.79 -10.58
N THR A 81 0.95 -3.87 -10.12
CA THR A 81 0.85 -3.49 -8.71
C THR A 81 -0.60 -3.55 -8.27
N ASN A 82 -0.84 -3.83 -6.99
CA ASN A 82 -2.17 -4.15 -6.51
C ASN A 82 -2.37 -3.78 -5.05
N GLN A 83 -3.65 -3.54 -4.67
CA GLN A 83 -4.07 -3.61 -3.29
C GLN A 83 -3.64 -4.97 -2.70
N ARG A 84 -2.93 -4.93 -1.58
CA ARG A 84 -2.37 -6.14 -0.96
C ARG A 84 -3.44 -6.89 -0.16
N GLU A 85 -3.14 -8.10 0.28
CA GLU A 85 -3.90 -8.96 1.20
C GLU A 85 -5.30 -9.39 0.73
N THR A 86 -5.91 -8.69 -0.21
CA THR A 86 -7.21 -9.05 -0.78
C THR A 86 -7.15 -10.46 -1.35
N THR A 87 -8.07 -11.32 -0.90
CA THR A 87 -7.99 -12.76 -1.04
C THR A 87 -8.99 -13.28 -2.05
N ILE A 88 -8.52 -14.00 -3.07
CA ILE A 88 -9.34 -14.63 -4.10
C ILE A 88 -9.08 -16.13 -4.10
N VAL A 89 -10.14 -16.94 -4.15
CA VAL A 89 -10.06 -18.39 -4.30
C VAL A 89 -10.93 -18.80 -5.48
N TRP A 90 -10.37 -19.61 -6.37
CA TRP A 90 -11.06 -20.05 -7.59
C TRP A 90 -10.79 -21.53 -7.92
N ASP A 91 -11.68 -22.09 -8.71
CA ASP A 91 -11.56 -23.44 -9.24
C ASP A 91 -10.49 -23.47 -10.35
N ALA A 92 -9.51 -24.36 -10.21
CA ALA A 92 -8.34 -24.42 -11.10
C ALA A 92 -8.70 -24.87 -12.53
N GLU A 93 -9.77 -25.66 -12.70
CA GLU A 93 -10.18 -26.17 -13.98
C GLU A 93 -11.01 -25.16 -14.77
N THR A 94 -11.94 -24.49 -14.07
CA THR A 94 -12.88 -23.57 -14.72
C THR A 94 -12.44 -22.11 -14.69
N GLY A 95 -11.48 -21.75 -13.81
CA GLY A 95 -11.09 -20.37 -13.54
C GLY A 95 -12.19 -19.57 -12.84
N THR A 96 -13.23 -20.21 -12.31
CA THR A 96 -14.37 -19.53 -11.69
C THR A 96 -14.10 -19.29 -10.21
N PRO A 97 -14.20 -18.04 -9.71
CA PRO A 97 -14.12 -17.75 -8.28
C PRO A 97 -15.19 -18.49 -7.49
N VAL A 98 -14.84 -19.12 -6.38
CA VAL A 98 -15.79 -19.85 -5.52
C VAL A 98 -16.55 -18.92 -4.58
N TYR A 99 -16.03 -17.72 -4.38
CA TYR A 99 -16.61 -16.65 -3.58
C TYR A 99 -16.11 -15.28 -4.08
N ASN A 100 -16.73 -14.18 -3.65
CA ASN A 100 -16.19 -12.85 -3.88
C ASN A 100 -14.80 -12.71 -3.26
N ALA A 101 -13.99 -11.81 -3.78
CA ALA A 101 -12.73 -11.44 -3.16
C ALA A 101 -13.00 -10.80 -1.79
N ILE A 102 -12.36 -11.32 -0.74
CA ILE A 102 -12.46 -10.71 0.60
C ILE A 102 -11.35 -9.66 0.72
N VAL A 103 -11.77 -8.40 0.87
CA VAL A 103 -10.88 -7.24 0.80
C VAL A 103 -10.04 -7.10 2.08
N TRP A 104 -8.88 -6.48 1.98
CA TRP A 104 -7.98 -6.21 3.11
C TRP A 104 -8.65 -5.45 4.28
N GLN A 105 -9.67 -4.64 4.00
CA GLN A 105 -10.45 -3.88 5.00
C GLN A 105 -11.46 -4.73 5.76
N ASP A 106 -11.75 -5.95 5.30
CA ASP A 106 -12.77 -6.83 5.86
C ASP A 106 -12.39 -7.31 7.27
N ARG A 107 -13.38 -7.30 8.17
CA ARG A 107 -13.19 -7.64 9.58
C ARG A 107 -13.90 -8.91 10.04
N ARG A 108 -14.49 -9.70 9.10
CA ARG A 108 -15.26 -10.92 9.43
C ARG A 108 -14.45 -11.97 10.20
N THR A 109 -13.14 -11.97 10.07
CA THR A 109 -12.24 -12.94 10.72
C THR A 109 -11.63 -12.45 12.04
N SER A 110 -12.03 -11.27 12.55
CA SER A 110 -11.46 -10.66 13.75
C SER A 110 -11.57 -11.57 14.99
N GLU A 111 -12.72 -12.25 15.17
CA GLU A 111 -12.91 -13.16 16.28
C GLU A 111 -11.93 -14.35 16.26
N TYR A 112 -11.63 -14.88 15.06
CA TYR A 112 -10.62 -15.92 14.89
C TYR A 112 -9.22 -15.39 15.19
N CYS A 113 -8.90 -14.16 14.79
CA CYS A 113 -7.65 -13.51 15.15
C CYS A 113 -7.50 -13.39 16.68
N ASP A 114 -8.56 -13.01 17.39
CA ASP A 114 -8.54 -12.91 18.84
C ASP A 114 -8.37 -14.28 19.52
N SER A 115 -8.93 -15.36 18.95
CA SER A 115 -8.68 -16.70 19.44
C SER A 115 -7.20 -17.10 19.31
N LEU A 116 -6.57 -16.82 18.17
CA LEU A 116 -5.13 -17.08 17.97
C LEU A 116 -4.23 -16.32 18.95
N LYS A 117 -4.60 -15.07 19.29
CA LYS A 117 -3.89 -14.28 20.30
C LYS A 117 -4.03 -14.93 21.68
N ARG A 118 -5.24 -15.31 22.07
CA ARG A 118 -5.49 -16.02 23.36
C ARG A 118 -4.75 -17.35 23.45
N ASP A 119 -4.60 -18.06 22.31
CA ASP A 119 -3.87 -19.32 22.22
C ASP A 119 -2.33 -19.14 22.18
N GLY A 120 -1.83 -17.90 22.33
CA GLY A 120 -0.40 -17.59 22.40
C GLY A 120 0.33 -17.74 21.07
N ARG A 121 -0.35 -17.58 19.91
CA ARG A 121 0.26 -17.75 18.60
C ARG A 121 0.98 -16.50 18.05
N ALA A 122 0.93 -15.39 18.78
CA ALA A 122 1.46 -14.11 18.30
C ALA A 122 2.96 -14.16 17.97
N ASP A 123 3.78 -14.70 18.88
CA ASP A 123 5.23 -14.76 18.69
C ASP A 123 5.63 -15.69 17.53
N LEU A 124 4.94 -16.84 17.39
CA LEU A 124 5.17 -17.76 16.27
C LEU A 124 4.93 -17.07 14.94
N ILE A 125 3.79 -16.41 14.78
CA ILE A 125 3.42 -15.74 13.53
C ILE A 125 4.38 -14.57 13.27
N ARG A 126 4.61 -13.73 14.27
CA ARG A 126 5.47 -12.57 14.15
C ARG A 126 6.90 -12.93 13.78
N SER A 127 7.49 -13.90 14.45
CA SER A 127 8.89 -14.30 14.20
C SER A 127 9.12 -14.82 12.77
N LYS A 128 8.12 -15.47 12.17
CA LYS A 128 8.22 -16.02 10.81
C LYS A 128 7.84 -15.02 9.71
N THR A 129 6.82 -14.20 9.97
CA THR A 129 6.20 -13.36 8.94
C THR A 129 6.51 -11.87 9.05
N GLY A 130 6.98 -11.41 10.21
CA GLY A 130 7.11 -9.98 10.51
C GLY A 130 5.79 -9.27 10.80
N LEU A 131 4.67 -9.98 10.76
CA LEU A 131 3.32 -9.44 10.89
C LEU A 131 2.74 -9.68 12.28
N ILE A 132 1.73 -8.90 12.63
CA ILE A 132 0.86 -9.13 13.79
C ILE A 132 -0.33 -10.00 13.39
N ILE A 133 -1.03 -10.60 14.36
CA ILE A 133 -2.30 -11.29 14.09
C ILE A 133 -3.40 -10.25 13.90
N ASP A 134 -3.89 -10.13 12.67
CA ASP A 134 -5.00 -9.23 12.32
C ASP A 134 -5.79 -9.77 11.12
N ALA A 135 -7.09 -9.46 11.07
CA ALA A 135 -7.97 -9.75 9.94
C ALA A 135 -7.55 -9.07 8.63
N TYR A 136 -6.64 -8.13 8.70
CA TYR A 136 -6.03 -7.44 7.55
C TYR A 136 -5.40 -8.43 6.56
N PHE A 137 -4.67 -9.43 7.05
CA PHE A 137 -3.86 -10.35 6.24
C PHE A 137 -4.66 -11.52 5.65
N SER A 138 -4.12 -12.19 4.63
CA SER A 138 -4.88 -13.14 3.79
C SER A 138 -5.24 -14.46 4.47
N ALA A 139 -4.39 -15.00 5.37
CA ALA A 139 -4.52 -16.36 5.90
C ALA A 139 -5.90 -16.66 6.50
N THR A 140 -6.42 -15.75 7.32
CA THR A 140 -7.70 -15.92 7.99
C THR A 140 -8.88 -15.87 7.02
N LYS A 141 -8.75 -15.10 5.93
CA LYS A 141 -9.76 -14.99 4.85
C LYS A 141 -9.81 -16.27 4.01
N ILE A 142 -8.66 -16.84 3.66
CA ILE A 142 -8.58 -18.14 2.96
C ILE A 142 -9.28 -19.20 3.80
N ARG A 143 -8.90 -19.32 5.07
CA ARG A 143 -9.52 -20.26 5.99
C ARG A 143 -11.03 -20.07 6.05
N TRP A 144 -11.50 -18.83 6.18
CA TRP A 144 -12.93 -18.52 6.24
C TRP A 144 -13.67 -19.02 4.97
N ILE A 145 -13.11 -18.78 3.77
CA ILE A 145 -13.70 -19.28 2.51
C ILE A 145 -13.81 -20.80 2.55
N LEU A 146 -12.75 -21.50 2.93
CA LEU A 146 -12.73 -22.97 2.96
C LEU A 146 -13.73 -23.55 3.97
N GLU A 147 -14.03 -22.85 5.06
CA GLU A 147 -14.95 -23.31 6.11
C GLU A 147 -16.42 -22.91 5.85
N ASN A 148 -16.66 -21.80 5.13
CA ASN A 148 -18.00 -21.24 4.99
C ASN A 148 -18.62 -21.38 3.59
N VAL A 149 -17.81 -21.64 2.55
CA VAL A 149 -18.32 -21.85 1.20
C VAL A 149 -18.57 -23.33 0.96
N PRO A 150 -19.82 -23.75 0.64
CA PRO A 150 -20.15 -25.15 0.45
C PRO A 150 -19.24 -25.87 -0.56
N GLY A 151 -18.65 -26.98 -0.17
CA GLY A 151 -17.76 -27.80 -0.99
C GLY A 151 -16.35 -27.25 -1.21
N ALA A 152 -16.04 -26.03 -0.74
CA ALA A 152 -14.72 -25.43 -0.92
C ALA A 152 -13.62 -26.23 -0.21
N ARG A 153 -13.84 -26.67 1.04
CA ARG A 153 -12.89 -27.49 1.80
C ARG A 153 -12.53 -28.77 1.04
N GLN A 154 -13.52 -29.52 0.60
CA GLN A 154 -13.30 -30.76 -0.14
C GLN A 154 -12.52 -30.54 -1.43
N LYS A 155 -12.92 -29.54 -2.24
CA LYS A 155 -12.20 -29.20 -3.48
C LYS A 155 -10.76 -28.76 -3.23
N ALA A 156 -10.49 -28.05 -2.13
CA ALA A 156 -9.14 -27.64 -1.76
C ALA A 156 -8.26 -28.86 -1.41
N GLU A 157 -8.78 -29.81 -0.62
CA GLU A 157 -8.09 -31.05 -0.26
C GLU A 157 -7.85 -31.95 -1.48
N GLU A 158 -8.74 -31.92 -2.47
CA GLU A 158 -8.58 -32.59 -3.77
C GLU A 158 -7.59 -31.86 -4.72
N GLY A 159 -7.03 -30.70 -4.31
CA GLY A 159 -6.09 -29.90 -5.12
C GLY A 159 -6.73 -29.15 -6.29
N LYS A 160 -8.06 -29.00 -6.29
CA LYS A 160 -8.86 -28.36 -7.36
C LYS A 160 -9.00 -26.85 -7.20
N LEU A 161 -8.61 -26.27 -6.06
CA LEU A 161 -8.68 -24.83 -5.85
C LEU A 161 -7.31 -24.16 -5.95
N ARG A 162 -7.33 -22.90 -6.33
CA ARG A 162 -6.18 -21.98 -6.30
C ARG A 162 -6.52 -20.81 -5.43
N PHE A 163 -5.50 -20.31 -4.75
CA PHE A 163 -5.52 -19.04 -4.03
C PHE A 163 -4.62 -18.04 -4.75
N GLY A 164 -4.97 -16.77 -4.66
CA GLY A 164 -4.11 -15.65 -5.02
C GLY A 164 -4.54 -14.35 -4.37
N THR A 165 -3.58 -13.46 -4.24
CA THR A 165 -3.82 -12.04 -4.12
C THR A 165 -4.16 -11.47 -5.50
N VAL A 166 -4.47 -10.19 -5.60
CA VAL A 166 -5.00 -9.62 -6.85
C VAL A 166 -4.00 -9.71 -8.01
N ASP A 167 -2.70 -9.58 -7.76
CA ASP A 167 -1.63 -9.83 -8.75
C ASP A 167 -1.73 -11.23 -9.37
N THR A 168 -1.83 -12.25 -8.54
CA THR A 168 -1.96 -13.65 -8.99
C THR A 168 -3.21 -13.84 -9.85
N TRP A 169 -4.33 -13.24 -9.43
CA TRP A 169 -5.58 -13.29 -10.19
C TRP A 169 -5.45 -12.64 -11.57
N LEU A 170 -4.85 -11.44 -11.63
CA LEU A 170 -4.65 -10.74 -12.90
C LEU A 170 -3.73 -11.53 -13.85
N ILE A 171 -2.64 -12.11 -13.32
CA ILE A 171 -1.74 -12.97 -14.12
C ILE A 171 -2.47 -14.21 -14.63
N TRP A 172 -3.24 -14.88 -13.74
CA TRP A 172 -4.07 -16.01 -14.15
C TRP A 172 -4.99 -15.67 -15.31
N MET A 173 -5.67 -14.53 -15.24
CA MET A 173 -6.57 -14.07 -16.31
C MET A 173 -5.83 -13.66 -17.57
N LEU A 174 -4.72 -12.93 -17.46
CA LEU A 174 -3.89 -12.52 -18.60
C LEU A 174 -3.28 -13.69 -19.35
N THR A 175 -2.93 -14.78 -18.64
CA THR A 175 -2.31 -15.98 -19.20
C THR A 175 -3.31 -17.11 -19.50
N ARG A 176 -4.62 -16.86 -19.32
CA ARG A 176 -5.67 -17.87 -19.48
C ARG A 176 -5.46 -19.14 -18.65
N GLY A 177 -4.96 -18.97 -17.41
CA GLY A 177 -4.77 -20.07 -16.47
C GLY A 177 -3.44 -20.81 -16.59
N GLU A 178 -2.53 -20.37 -17.45
CA GLU A 178 -1.23 -21.05 -17.62
C GLU A 178 -0.25 -20.73 -16.47
N VAL A 179 -0.36 -19.55 -15.84
CA VAL A 179 0.60 -19.09 -14.83
C VAL A 179 -0.10 -18.80 -13.51
N HIS A 180 0.37 -19.45 -12.43
CA HIS A 180 -0.11 -19.29 -11.07
C HIS A 180 1.06 -18.90 -10.15
N VAL A 181 1.34 -17.59 -10.09
CA VAL A 181 2.48 -17.02 -9.36
C VAL A 181 2.07 -15.80 -8.56
N THR A 182 2.86 -15.47 -7.55
CA THR A 182 2.88 -14.18 -6.84
C THR A 182 4.33 -13.77 -6.61
N ASP A 183 4.58 -12.51 -6.23
CA ASP A 183 5.91 -12.09 -5.83
C ASP A 183 6.12 -12.15 -4.31
N VAL A 184 7.39 -12.02 -3.89
CA VAL A 184 7.76 -12.02 -2.48
C VAL A 184 7.09 -10.91 -1.67
N SER A 185 6.81 -9.74 -2.29
CA SER A 185 6.20 -8.61 -1.58
C SER A 185 4.73 -8.89 -1.25
N ASN A 186 3.93 -9.37 -2.20
CA ASN A 186 2.55 -9.80 -1.97
C ASN A 186 2.48 -11.04 -1.05
N ALA A 187 3.35 -12.04 -1.26
CA ALA A 187 3.42 -13.22 -0.41
C ALA A 187 3.67 -12.86 1.06
N SER A 188 4.54 -11.88 1.33
CA SER A 188 4.86 -11.42 2.69
C SER A 188 3.68 -10.77 3.43
N ARG A 189 2.55 -10.50 2.74
CA ARG A 189 1.32 -9.93 3.33
C ARG A 189 0.25 -10.96 3.67
N THR A 190 0.54 -12.24 3.55
CA THR A 190 -0.48 -13.28 3.69
C THR A 190 -0.60 -13.89 5.09
N MET A 191 0.34 -13.68 5.99
CA MET A 191 0.55 -14.44 7.25
C MET A 191 0.87 -15.94 7.03
N LEU A 192 1.24 -16.34 5.82
CA LEU A 192 1.58 -17.72 5.45
C LEU A 192 3.02 -17.85 4.93
N PHE A 193 3.65 -16.73 4.64
CA PHE A 193 4.97 -16.65 4.04
C PHE A 193 6.05 -16.40 5.09
N ASN A 194 7.11 -17.20 5.05
CA ASN A 194 8.26 -17.02 5.93
C ASN A 194 9.26 -16.06 5.29
N ILE A 195 9.41 -14.87 5.85
CA ILE A 195 10.28 -13.83 5.31
C ILE A 195 11.78 -14.14 5.39
N HIS A 196 12.17 -15.18 6.15
CA HIS A 196 13.57 -15.61 6.28
C HIS A 196 13.95 -16.66 5.23
N THR A 197 13.03 -17.59 4.93
CA THR A 197 13.23 -18.65 3.91
C THR A 197 12.73 -18.25 2.53
N LEU A 198 11.92 -17.19 2.44
CA LEU A 198 11.29 -16.67 1.22
C LEU A 198 10.41 -17.71 0.52
N ASP A 199 9.66 -18.47 1.31
CA ASP A 199 8.74 -19.49 0.83
C ASP A 199 7.53 -19.63 1.79
N TRP A 200 6.51 -20.39 1.34
CA TRP A 200 5.35 -20.70 2.15
C TRP A 200 5.76 -21.53 3.38
N ASP A 201 5.33 -21.09 4.57
CA ASP A 201 5.67 -21.76 5.82
C ASP A 201 4.69 -22.90 6.11
N LYS A 202 5.18 -24.14 6.12
CA LYS A 202 4.36 -25.36 6.33
C LYS A 202 3.68 -25.40 7.70
N GLU A 203 4.30 -24.84 8.75
CA GLU A 203 3.69 -24.77 10.07
C GLU A 203 2.54 -23.78 10.09
N LEU A 204 2.68 -22.62 9.42
CA LEU A 204 1.61 -21.64 9.27
C LEU A 204 0.47 -22.18 8.39
N LEU A 205 0.77 -22.80 7.26
CA LEU A 205 -0.25 -23.46 6.43
C LEU A 205 -1.06 -24.49 7.23
N LYS A 206 -0.38 -25.30 8.06
CA LYS A 206 -1.03 -26.26 8.96
C LYS A 206 -1.86 -25.55 10.06
N LEU A 207 -1.34 -24.47 10.66
CA LEU A 207 -2.03 -23.70 11.70
C LEU A 207 -3.37 -23.16 11.18
N PHE A 208 -3.37 -22.61 9.96
CA PHE A 208 -4.58 -22.07 9.31
C PHE A 208 -5.40 -23.14 8.57
N ASN A 209 -4.95 -24.40 8.56
CA ASN A 209 -5.57 -25.52 7.83
C ASN A 209 -5.80 -25.19 6.34
N ILE A 210 -4.73 -24.73 5.67
CA ILE A 210 -4.73 -24.37 4.24
C ILE A 210 -3.86 -25.39 3.49
N PRO A 211 -4.41 -26.11 2.47
CA PRO A 211 -3.62 -27.02 1.64
C PRO A 211 -2.55 -26.27 0.82
N GLU A 212 -1.31 -26.75 0.86
CA GLU A 212 -0.17 -26.18 0.11
C GLU A 212 -0.43 -26.17 -1.41
N SER A 213 -1.21 -27.12 -1.93
CA SER A 213 -1.59 -27.20 -3.35
C SER A 213 -2.39 -26.00 -3.87
N MET A 214 -2.97 -25.21 -2.99
CA MET A 214 -3.68 -23.97 -3.37
C MET A 214 -2.73 -22.80 -3.62
N MET A 215 -1.51 -22.84 -3.10
CA MET A 215 -0.63 -21.68 -3.03
C MET A 215 0.06 -21.42 -4.38
N PRO A 216 0.18 -20.15 -4.81
CA PRO A 216 0.92 -19.79 -6.01
C PRO A 216 2.43 -20.02 -5.81
N GLN A 217 3.17 -20.22 -6.89
CA GLN A 217 4.62 -20.21 -6.83
C GLN A 217 5.11 -18.79 -6.50
N VAL A 218 5.97 -18.65 -5.49
CA VAL A 218 6.57 -17.36 -5.13
C VAL A 218 7.75 -17.04 -6.05
N LYS A 219 7.76 -15.84 -6.58
CA LYS A 219 8.73 -15.36 -7.56
C LYS A 219 9.44 -14.09 -7.10
N SER A 220 10.51 -13.71 -7.80
CA SER A 220 11.13 -12.39 -7.71
C SER A 220 10.14 -11.30 -8.11
N SER A 221 10.34 -10.08 -7.63
CA SER A 221 9.50 -8.94 -8.03
C SER A 221 9.81 -8.44 -9.45
N SER A 222 10.96 -8.83 -9.99
CA SER A 222 11.45 -8.46 -11.33
C SER A 222 12.01 -9.69 -12.04
N GLU A 223 11.17 -10.38 -12.79
CA GLU A 223 11.52 -11.48 -13.70
C GLU A 223 10.38 -11.70 -14.69
N VAL A 224 10.62 -12.38 -15.82
CA VAL A 224 9.56 -12.73 -16.76
C VAL A 224 8.80 -13.93 -16.22
N TYR A 225 7.54 -13.75 -15.84
CA TYR A 225 6.69 -14.81 -15.27
C TYR A 225 5.95 -15.62 -16.33
N GLY A 226 5.69 -15.00 -17.48
CA GLY A 226 4.97 -15.59 -18.61
C GLY A 226 4.57 -14.53 -19.60
N TYR A 227 3.72 -14.90 -20.54
CA TYR A 227 3.27 -14.03 -21.62
C TYR A 227 1.75 -13.97 -21.67
N THR A 228 1.22 -12.83 -22.08
CA THR A 228 -0.23 -12.66 -22.24
C THR A 228 -0.77 -13.58 -23.33
N LYS A 229 -1.91 -14.19 -23.07
CA LYS A 229 -2.65 -15.06 -24.01
C LYS A 229 -4.00 -14.46 -24.41
N THR A 230 -4.27 -13.23 -23.99
CA THR A 230 -5.52 -12.54 -24.29
C THR A 230 -5.47 -11.87 -25.67
N THR A 231 -6.65 -11.60 -26.23
CA THR A 231 -6.78 -10.84 -27.49
C THR A 231 -6.58 -9.34 -27.32
N LEU A 232 -6.40 -8.85 -26.09
CA LEU A 232 -6.25 -7.43 -25.77
C LEU A 232 -5.07 -6.77 -26.47
N PHE A 233 -3.99 -7.52 -26.70
CA PHE A 233 -2.73 -7.00 -27.20
C PHE A 233 -2.45 -7.36 -28.68
N ALA A 234 -3.24 -8.22 -29.30
CA ALA A 234 -3.00 -8.85 -30.61
C ALA A 234 -1.66 -9.62 -30.73
N HIS A 235 -0.75 -9.47 -29.75
CA HIS A 235 0.54 -10.14 -29.63
C HIS A 235 0.79 -10.57 -28.18
N GLU A 236 1.65 -11.56 -28.00
CA GLU A 236 2.10 -11.95 -26.65
C GLU A 236 3.02 -10.86 -26.07
N VAL A 237 2.71 -10.40 -24.85
CA VAL A 237 3.48 -9.39 -24.13
C VAL A 237 4.00 -10.02 -22.85
N PRO A 238 5.30 -9.90 -22.50
CA PRO A 238 5.83 -10.43 -21.27
C PRO A 238 5.24 -9.72 -20.04
N ILE A 239 4.85 -10.49 -19.02
CA ILE A 239 4.49 -10.00 -17.69
C ILE A 239 5.74 -10.16 -16.84
N ALA A 240 6.33 -9.04 -16.36
CA ALA A 240 7.71 -9.07 -15.88
C ALA A 240 7.99 -8.28 -14.60
N GLY A 241 7.00 -7.62 -14.02
CA GLY A 241 7.12 -6.91 -12.75
C GLY A 241 5.88 -7.16 -11.89
N ILE A 242 6.06 -7.48 -10.61
CA ILE A 242 4.99 -7.60 -9.62
C ILE A 242 5.46 -6.96 -8.33
N ALA A 243 4.64 -6.11 -7.72
CA ALA A 243 4.81 -5.68 -6.34
C ALA A 243 3.48 -5.24 -5.73
N GLY A 244 3.30 -5.48 -4.44
CA GLY A 244 2.22 -4.85 -3.69
C GLY A 244 2.30 -3.31 -3.79
N ASP A 245 1.17 -2.62 -3.73
CA ASP A 245 1.06 -1.18 -4.00
C ASP A 245 2.06 -0.32 -3.20
N GLN A 246 2.23 -0.61 -1.92
CA GLN A 246 3.12 0.16 -1.06
C GLN A 246 4.60 -0.14 -1.33
N GLN A 247 4.94 -1.38 -1.66
CA GLN A 247 6.28 -1.78 -2.07
C GLN A 247 6.63 -1.22 -3.46
N ALA A 248 5.68 -1.25 -4.39
CA ALA A 248 5.84 -0.61 -5.69
C ALA A 248 6.08 0.90 -5.55
N ALA A 249 5.32 1.58 -4.70
CA ALA A 249 5.54 3.00 -4.42
C ALA A 249 6.92 3.28 -3.79
N LEU A 250 7.39 2.42 -2.87
CA LEU A 250 8.73 2.52 -2.29
C LEU A 250 9.81 2.42 -3.38
N PHE A 251 9.66 1.48 -4.32
CA PHE A 251 10.58 1.31 -5.44
C PHE A 251 10.47 2.47 -6.45
N GLY A 252 9.25 2.90 -6.80
CA GLY A 252 9.00 4.02 -7.71
C GLY A 252 9.52 5.36 -7.19
N GLN A 253 9.57 5.54 -5.88
CA GLN A 253 10.22 6.66 -5.21
C GLN A 253 11.75 6.54 -5.16
N MET A 254 12.32 5.49 -5.76
CA MET A 254 13.77 5.23 -5.67
C MET A 254 14.29 5.20 -4.22
N CYS A 255 13.51 4.66 -3.29
CA CYS A 255 13.93 4.38 -1.92
C CYS A 255 14.72 3.07 -1.84
N THR A 256 15.78 2.95 -2.65
CA THR A 256 16.55 1.73 -2.83
C THR A 256 17.69 1.56 -1.84
N GLU A 257 18.02 2.62 -1.10
CA GLU A 257 19.05 2.58 -0.06
C GLU A 257 18.44 2.31 1.33
N PRO A 258 19.13 1.56 2.20
CA PRO A 258 18.70 1.39 3.58
C PRO A 258 18.52 2.74 4.31
N GLY A 259 17.40 2.89 5.02
CA GLY A 259 17.02 4.12 5.70
C GLY A 259 16.24 5.12 4.84
N SER A 260 16.09 4.87 3.54
CA SER A 260 15.19 5.67 2.68
C SER A 260 13.74 5.39 3.04
N VAL A 261 12.95 6.46 3.15
CA VAL A 261 11.52 6.39 3.56
C VAL A 261 10.64 7.06 2.54
N LYS A 262 9.51 6.41 2.23
CA LYS A 262 8.41 7.05 1.52
C LYS A 262 7.16 7.13 2.39
N ASN A 263 6.32 8.13 2.15
CA ASN A 263 4.97 8.22 2.69
C ASN A 263 3.97 8.51 1.57
N THR A 264 2.99 7.63 1.38
CA THR A 264 1.87 7.86 0.47
C THR A 264 0.71 8.48 1.25
N TYR A 265 0.37 9.73 0.96
CA TYR A 265 -0.71 10.49 1.58
C TYR A 265 -2.02 10.30 0.80
N GLY A 266 -2.77 9.25 1.14
CA GLY A 266 -4.09 8.93 0.59
C GLY A 266 -5.22 9.19 1.59
N THR A 267 -6.24 8.35 1.59
CA THR A 267 -7.31 8.31 2.62
C THR A 267 -6.71 8.13 4.02
N GLY A 268 -5.75 7.21 4.14
CA GLY A 268 -4.78 7.08 5.22
C GLY A 268 -3.37 7.40 4.71
N CYS A 269 -2.36 7.21 5.57
CA CYS A 269 -0.96 7.24 5.14
C CYS A 269 -0.30 5.88 5.33
N PHE A 270 0.54 5.52 4.36
CA PHE A 270 1.34 4.29 4.42
C PHE A 270 2.81 4.64 4.27
N LEU A 271 3.54 4.47 5.36
CA LEU A 271 4.97 4.73 5.43
C LEU A 271 5.73 3.43 5.30
N LEU A 272 6.71 3.40 4.41
CA LEU A 272 7.66 2.30 4.31
C LEU A 272 9.08 2.85 4.35
N MET A 273 9.92 2.21 5.19
CA MET A 273 11.37 2.43 5.23
C MET A 273 12.06 1.19 4.67
N ASN A 274 12.90 1.36 3.66
CA ASN A 274 13.82 0.30 3.25
C ASN A 274 14.78 -0.01 4.41
N SER A 275 14.74 -1.22 4.93
CA SER A 275 15.58 -1.69 6.04
C SER A 275 16.83 -2.44 5.58
N GLY A 276 17.05 -2.55 4.25
CA GLY A 276 18.18 -3.27 3.67
C GLY A 276 17.90 -4.76 3.48
N GLU A 277 18.98 -5.55 3.38
CA GLU A 277 18.93 -6.97 3.01
C GLU A 277 18.63 -7.91 4.18
N ARG A 278 18.39 -7.38 5.38
CA ARG A 278 18.02 -8.16 6.57
C ARG A 278 16.70 -7.67 7.16
N PRO A 279 15.80 -8.59 7.53
CA PRO A 279 14.57 -8.18 8.19
C PRO A 279 14.86 -7.62 9.58
N ILE A 280 14.33 -6.44 9.87
CA ILE A 280 14.35 -5.83 11.20
C ILE A 280 13.03 -6.13 11.87
N MET A 281 13.05 -6.90 12.96
CA MET A 281 11.86 -7.18 13.76
C MET A 281 11.59 -5.98 14.66
N SER A 282 10.50 -5.26 14.40
CA SER A 282 10.18 -4.03 15.12
C SER A 282 9.91 -4.27 16.61
N SER A 283 10.49 -3.46 17.47
CA SER A 283 10.17 -3.38 18.90
C SER A 283 9.19 -2.22 19.21
N ASN A 284 8.87 -1.41 18.20
CA ASN A 284 8.00 -0.24 18.30
C ASN A 284 6.65 -0.43 17.56
N ASN A 285 6.15 -1.67 17.49
CA ASN A 285 4.85 -2.02 16.91
C ASN A 285 4.69 -1.71 15.41
N LEU A 286 5.78 -1.67 14.65
CA LEU A 286 5.73 -1.62 13.19
C LEU A 286 5.63 -3.04 12.60
N LEU A 287 5.24 -3.13 11.34
CA LEU A 287 5.28 -4.37 10.57
C LEU A 287 6.64 -4.50 9.87
N THR A 288 7.12 -5.75 9.75
CA THR A 288 8.25 -6.09 8.89
C THR A 288 7.71 -6.84 7.68
N THR A 289 8.14 -6.44 6.49
CA THR A 289 7.68 -7.03 5.23
C THR A 289 8.82 -7.14 4.23
N VAL A 290 8.68 -7.97 3.20
CA VAL A 290 9.62 -7.94 2.07
C VAL A 290 9.27 -6.75 1.19
N ALA A 291 10.27 -5.92 0.87
CA ALA A 291 10.10 -4.80 -0.04
C ALA A 291 10.07 -5.26 -1.50
N TRP A 292 11.10 -5.97 -1.92
CA TRP A 292 11.23 -6.62 -3.25
C TRP A 292 12.33 -7.64 -3.26
N LYS A 293 12.34 -8.46 -4.31
CA LYS A 293 13.47 -9.30 -4.70
C LYS A 293 13.80 -9.02 -6.16
N ILE A 294 15.08 -8.78 -6.47
CA ILE A 294 15.59 -8.60 -7.83
C ILE A 294 16.85 -9.46 -7.97
N GLY A 295 16.82 -10.46 -8.84
CA GLY A 295 17.87 -11.48 -8.89
C GLY A 295 18.00 -12.20 -7.54
N ASP A 296 19.21 -12.21 -6.98
CA ASP A 296 19.49 -12.81 -5.67
C ASP A 296 19.35 -11.84 -4.49
N THR A 297 19.22 -10.53 -4.76
CA THR A 297 19.12 -9.50 -3.73
C THR A 297 17.68 -9.35 -3.24
N VAL A 298 17.50 -9.42 -1.93
CA VAL A 298 16.23 -9.20 -1.25
C VAL A 298 16.33 -7.96 -0.37
N ASN A 299 15.38 -7.05 -0.50
CA ASN A 299 15.25 -5.92 0.39
C ASN A 299 14.00 -6.07 1.26
N TYR A 300 14.11 -5.65 2.51
CA TYR A 300 13.03 -5.65 3.47
C TYR A 300 12.60 -4.23 3.79
N ALA A 301 11.42 -4.09 4.38
CA ALA A 301 10.92 -2.79 4.82
C ALA A 301 10.25 -2.88 6.19
N LEU A 302 10.39 -1.80 6.96
CA LEU A 302 9.51 -1.50 8.08
C LEU A 302 8.30 -0.73 7.55
N GLU A 303 7.09 -1.11 7.99
CA GLU A 303 5.85 -0.46 7.58
C GLU A 303 5.07 0.05 8.79
N GLY A 304 4.61 1.30 8.69
CA GLY A 304 3.65 1.91 9.60
C GLY A 304 2.47 2.48 8.83
N SER A 305 1.26 2.32 9.38
CA SER A 305 0.03 2.76 8.74
C SER A 305 -0.72 3.75 9.63
N ILE A 306 -1.18 4.84 9.02
CA ILE A 306 -2.10 5.83 9.59
C ILE A 306 -3.44 5.63 8.91
N PHE A 307 -4.48 5.29 9.65
CA PHE A 307 -5.78 4.94 9.07
C PHE A 307 -6.57 6.16 8.58
N VAL A 308 -6.33 7.32 9.19
CA VAL A 308 -7.07 8.56 8.92
C VAL A 308 -6.09 9.69 8.59
N ALA A 309 -5.99 10.03 7.31
CA ALA A 309 -5.20 11.16 6.81
C ALA A 309 -6.07 12.04 5.90
N GLY A 310 -6.08 11.86 4.59
CA GLY A 310 -6.98 12.59 3.69
C GLY A 310 -8.46 12.47 4.05
N SER A 311 -8.86 11.38 4.71
CA SER A 311 -10.23 11.20 5.22
C SER A 311 -10.61 12.20 6.32
N VAL A 312 -9.68 12.77 7.09
CA VAL A 312 -10.02 13.85 8.01
C VAL A 312 -10.42 15.12 7.27
N VAL A 313 -9.78 15.41 6.13
CA VAL A 313 -10.14 16.53 5.26
C VAL A 313 -11.53 16.32 4.66
N GLN A 314 -11.85 15.08 4.23
CA GLN A 314 -13.20 14.73 3.80
C GLN A 314 -14.22 14.94 4.93
N TRP A 315 -13.88 14.55 6.16
CA TRP A 315 -14.75 14.76 7.31
C TRP A 315 -14.96 16.27 7.63
N LEU A 316 -13.93 17.11 7.48
CA LEU A 316 -14.08 18.56 7.59
C LEU A 316 -15.07 19.12 6.56
N ARG A 317 -15.11 18.52 5.34
CA ARG A 317 -16.05 18.88 4.27
C ARG A 317 -17.44 18.33 4.53
N ASP A 318 -17.55 17.01 4.68
CA ASP A 318 -18.84 16.30 4.66
C ASP A 318 -19.50 16.21 6.04
N GLY A 319 -18.71 16.15 7.11
CA GLY A 319 -19.17 16.03 8.49
C GLY A 319 -19.37 17.37 9.18
N LEU A 320 -18.38 18.27 9.10
CA LEU A 320 -18.43 19.59 9.72
C LEU A 320 -18.93 20.70 8.78
N GLY A 321 -18.76 20.55 7.47
CA GLY A 321 -19.18 21.57 6.49
C GLY A 321 -18.37 22.87 6.55
N ILE A 322 -17.14 22.85 7.08
CA ILE A 322 -16.31 24.06 7.22
C ILE A 322 -15.48 24.36 5.96
N ILE A 323 -15.44 23.45 5.02
CA ILE A 323 -14.90 23.58 3.65
C ILE A 323 -15.87 22.98 2.64
N LYS A 324 -15.84 23.42 1.39
CA LYS A 324 -16.70 22.91 0.30
C LYS A 324 -15.99 21.87 -0.58
N SER A 325 -14.66 21.99 -0.67
CA SER A 325 -13.81 21.05 -1.40
C SER A 325 -12.55 20.74 -0.58
N SER A 326 -11.92 19.61 -0.85
CA SER A 326 -10.68 19.21 -0.15
C SER A 326 -9.53 20.18 -0.42
N SER A 327 -9.52 20.88 -1.54
CA SER A 327 -8.50 21.89 -1.90
C SER A 327 -8.59 23.16 -1.05
N GLU A 328 -9.77 23.51 -0.55
CA GLU A 328 -9.96 24.72 0.30
C GLU A 328 -9.33 24.59 1.69
N VAL A 329 -9.00 23.37 2.14
CA VAL A 329 -8.43 23.16 3.48
C VAL A 329 -7.10 23.90 3.68
N GLU A 330 -6.26 23.95 2.62
CA GLU A 330 -4.97 24.63 2.68
C GLU A 330 -5.13 26.13 2.88
N GLU A 331 -6.00 26.77 2.08
CA GLU A 331 -6.27 28.18 2.16
C GLU A 331 -6.88 28.56 3.52
N LEU A 332 -7.86 27.78 3.99
CA LEU A 332 -8.49 28.00 5.30
C LEU A 332 -7.46 27.85 6.42
N ALA A 333 -6.64 26.81 6.42
CA ALA A 333 -5.61 26.58 7.43
C ALA A 333 -4.50 27.65 7.42
N ALA A 334 -4.13 28.15 6.22
CA ALA A 334 -3.14 29.21 6.05
C ALA A 334 -3.65 30.60 6.47
N SER A 335 -4.97 30.79 6.67
CA SER A 335 -5.55 32.06 7.10
C SER A 335 -5.25 32.42 8.56
N VAL A 336 -4.68 31.50 9.34
CA VAL A 336 -4.21 31.68 10.71
C VAL A 336 -2.71 31.42 10.80
N PRO A 337 -1.97 32.15 11.69
CA PRO A 337 -0.51 32.03 11.77
C PRO A 337 -0.06 30.67 12.34
N ASP A 338 -0.85 30.07 13.22
CA ASP A 338 -0.59 28.81 13.91
C ASP A 338 -1.89 28.09 14.26
N ASN A 339 -1.81 26.99 14.99
CA ASN A 339 -2.98 26.21 15.40
C ASN A 339 -3.74 26.79 16.60
N GLY A 340 -3.28 27.91 17.18
CA GLY A 340 -3.89 28.55 18.35
C GLY A 340 -3.93 27.67 19.61
N GLY A 341 -3.02 26.73 19.74
CA GLY A 341 -2.99 25.71 20.80
C GLY A 341 -3.98 24.56 20.61
N VAL A 342 -4.63 24.47 19.43
CA VAL A 342 -5.58 23.40 19.09
C VAL A 342 -4.83 22.22 18.47
N TYR A 343 -5.06 21.00 19.00
CA TYR A 343 -4.54 19.75 18.46
C TYR A 343 -5.70 18.84 18.08
N PHE A 344 -5.65 18.29 16.88
CA PHE A 344 -6.63 17.32 16.43
C PHE A 344 -5.97 15.95 16.25
N VAL A 345 -6.38 14.97 17.04
CA VAL A 345 -6.01 13.57 16.88
C VAL A 345 -7.09 12.89 16.04
N PRO A 346 -6.82 12.58 14.75
CA PRO A 346 -7.86 12.10 13.84
C PRO A 346 -8.08 10.58 13.96
N ALA A 347 -8.38 10.09 15.16
CA ALA A 347 -8.64 8.68 15.44
C ALA A 347 -10.09 8.27 15.11
N LEU A 348 -10.60 8.65 13.92
CA LEU A 348 -12.01 8.40 13.54
C LEU A 348 -12.32 6.89 13.40
N THR A 349 -11.29 6.07 13.17
CA THR A 349 -11.37 4.60 13.08
C THR A 349 -10.35 3.90 14.01
N GLY A 350 -10.00 4.54 15.13
CA GLY A 350 -8.91 4.13 16.01
C GLY A 350 -7.55 4.67 15.58
N LEU A 351 -6.52 4.34 16.34
CA LEU A 351 -5.12 4.68 16.05
C LEU A 351 -4.37 3.43 15.56
N GLY A 352 -3.60 3.59 14.48
CA GLY A 352 -2.67 2.58 13.98
C GLY A 352 -1.33 2.59 14.72
N ALA A 353 -0.26 2.22 14.01
CA ALA A 353 1.09 2.25 14.56
C ALA A 353 1.49 3.67 15.00
N PRO A 354 2.28 3.82 16.05
CA PRO A 354 2.79 2.78 16.96
C PRO A 354 1.82 2.43 18.11
N HIS A 355 0.67 3.08 18.21
CA HIS A 355 -0.24 3.02 19.35
C HIS A 355 -1.13 1.77 19.36
N TRP A 356 -1.66 1.35 18.19
CA TRP A 356 -2.57 0.21 18.00
C TRP A 356 -3.76 0.22 18.97
N ASP A 357 -4.42 1.37 19.10
CA ASP A 357 -5.62 1.52 19.92
C ASP A 357 -6.88 1.61 19.03
N GLN A 358 -7.54 0.48 18.83
CA GLN A 358 -8.75 0.37 18.02
C GLN A 358 -9.99 1.03 18.66
N TYR A 359 -9.93 1.35 19.94
CA TYR A 359 -11.03 1.97 20.69
C TYR A 359 -10.89 3.48 20.80
N ALA A 360 -9.72 4.02 20.52
CA ALA A 360 -9.50 5.47 20.48
C ALA A 360 -10.50 6.15 19.54
N LYS A 361 -10.95 7.32 19.94
CA LYS A 361 -11.88 8.16 19.16
C LYS A 361 -11.18 9.45 18.75
N GLY A 362 -11.54 9.97 17.57
CA GLY A 362 -11.06 11.29 17.16
C GLY A 362 -11.34 12.33 18.23
N SER A 363 -10.32 13.14 18.57
CA SER A 363 -10.42 14.16 19.61
C SER A 363 -9.81 15.48 19.17
N ILE A 364 -10.40 16.58 19.64
CA ILE A 364 -9.88 17.93 19.46
C ILE A 364 -9.58 18.48 20.87
N TYR A 365 -8.33 18.82 21.10
CA TYR A 365 -7.83 19.34 22.38
C TYR A 365 -7.38 20.78 22.24
N GLY A 366 -7.46 21.57 23.33
CA GLY A 366 -6.93 22.94 23.37
C GLY A 366 -7.86 24.04 22.85
N LEU A 367 -9.15 23.73 22.62
CA LEU A 367 -10.12 24.73 22.18
C LEU A 367 -10.27 25.86 23.22
N SER A 368 -10.25 27.09 22.74
CA SER A 368 -10.52 28.30 23.49
C SER A 368 -11.66 29.10 22.84
N ARG A 369 -12.13 30.16 23.48
CA ARG A 369 -13.14 31.03 22.87
C ARG A 369 -12.68 31.70 21.57
N GLY A 370 -11.38 31.83 21.36
CA GLY A 370 -10.78 32.37 20.13
C GLY A 370 -10.58 31.35 19.02
N SER A 371 -10.80 30.07 19.27
CA SER A 371 -10.62 29.04 18.25
C SER A 371 -11.68 29.16 17.15
N THR A 372 -11.25 29.09 15.90
CA THR A 372 -12.09 29.23 14.70
C THR A 372 -12.02 27.96 13.82
N ALA A 373 -12.84 27.90 12.78
CA ALA A 373 -12.77 26.84 11.78
C ALA A 373 -11.36 26.71 11.15
N ALA A 374 -10.66 27.83 10.98
CA ALA A 374 -9.29 27.84 10.45
C ALA A 374 -8.29 27.14 11.38
N HIS A 375 -8.39 27.34 12.70
CA HIS A 375 -7.56 26.62 13.66
C HIS A 375 -7.85 25.12 13.68
N ILE A 376 -9.12 24.71 13.51
CA ILE A 376 -9.49 23.28 13.41
C ILE A 376 -8.94 22.67 12.11
N ALA A 377 -9.06 23.37 10.98
CA ALA A 377 -8.51 22.93 9.70
C ALA A 377 -6.98 22.80 9.77
N ARG A 378 -6.31 23.78 10.40
CA ARG A 378 -4.86 23.77 10.63
C ARG A 378 -4.45 22.58 11.51
N ALA A 379 -5.10 22.40 12.64
CA ALA A 379 -4.83 21.29 13.55
C ALA A 379 -5.09 19.91 12.91
N ALA A 380 -6.05 19.79 11.99
CA ALA A 380 -6.30 18.56 11.26
C ALA A 380 -5.14 18.21 10.32
N LEU A 381 -4.61 19.19 9.55
CA LEU A 381 -3.43 18.97 8.70
C LEU A 381 -2.19 18.64 9.54
N GLU A 382 -1.97 19.39 10.63
CA GLU A 382 -0.86 19.15 11.55
C GLU A 382 -0.96 17.77 12.23
N GLY A 383 -2.18 17.31 12.56
CA GLY A 383 -2.43 15.97 13.10
C GLY A 383 -2.02 14.84 12.17
N ILE A 384 -2.15 15.01 10.85
CA ILE A 384 -1.64 14.06 9.86
C ILE A 384 -0.10 14.02 9.93
N ALA A 385 0.54 15.18 9.98
CA ALA A 385 2.00 15.28 10.02
C ALA A 385 2.57 14.74 11.34
N PHE A 386 1.93 14.96 12.46
CA PHE A 386 2.33 14.43 13.76
C PHE A 386 2.26 12.89 13.82
N GLN A 387 1.19 12.28 13.31
CA GLN A 387 1.12 10.81 13.22
C GLN A 387 2.25 10.25 12.34
N THR A 388 2.54 10.93 11.22
CA THR A 388 3.69 10.58 10.36
C THR A 388 5.00 10.65 11.15
N MET A 389 5.20 11.69 11.94
CA MET A 389 6.38 11.85 12.82
C MET A 389 6.49 10.71 13.83
N ASP A 390 5.39 10.30 14.46
CA ASP A 390 5.40 9.19 15.43
C ASP A 390 5.88 7.88 14.78
N ILE A 391 5.41 7.58 13.56
CA ILE A 391 5.84 6.39 12.81
C ILE A 391 7.30 6.50 12.38
N VAL A 392 7.75 7.65 11.85
CA VAL A 392 9.14 7.86 11.44
C VAL A 392 10.08 7.71 12.64
N ASN A 393 9.70 8.24 13.80
CA ASN A 393 10.48 8.08 15.04
C ASN A 393 10.58 6.60 15.46
N ALA A 394 9.50 5.83 15.32
CA ALA A 394 9.53 4.40 15.59
C ALA A 394 10.44 3.67 14.60
N MET A 395 10.37 4.00 13.29
CA MET A 395 11.24 3.43 12.25
C MET A 395 12.71 3.71 12.51
N GLN A 396 13.06 4.95 12.86
CA GLN A 396 14.46 5.32 13.17
C GLN A 396 14.98 4.57 14.39
N LYS A 397 14.18 4.39 15.44
CA LYS A 397 14.55 3.63 16.64
C LYS A 397 14.80 2.15 16.32
N ASP A 398 13.91 1.53 15.53
CA ASP A 398 14.04 0.11 15.17
C ASP A 398 15.21 -0.15 14.22
N ALA A 399 15.41 0.72 13.24
CA ALA A 399 16.48 0.57 12.25
C ALA A 399 17.83 1.09 12.72
N GLY A 400 17.90 1.87 13.80
CA GLY A 400 19.14 2.48 14.28
C GLY A 400 19.72 3.51 13.32
N VAL A 401 18.86 4.15 12.49
CA VAL A 401 19.26 5.12 11.46
C VAL A 401 18.56 6.45 11.67
N THR A 402 19.15 7.53 11.18
CA THR A 402 18.53 8.84 11.12
C THR A 402 17.98 9.08 9.73
N LEU A 403 16.73 9.54 9.65
CA LEU A 403 16.07 9.91 8.39
C LEU A 403 16.84 11.04 7.71
N LYS A 404 17.21 10.85 6.46
CA LYS A 404 17.88 11.89 5.65
C LYS A 404 16.89 12.76 4.91
N GLU A 405 15.83 12.14 4.38
CA GLU A 405 14.77 12.76 3.62
C GLU A 405 13.51 11.90 3.69
N LEU A 406 12.33 12.52 3.60
CA LEU A 406 11.06 11.83 3.43
C LEU A 406 10.53 12.07 2.01
N LYS A 407 10.42 11.02 1.22
CA LYS A 407 9.79 11.09 -0.10
C LYS A 407 8.29 10.92 0.01
N VAL A 408 7.53 11.77 -0.69
CA VAL A 408 6.07 11.84 -0.52
C VAL A 408 5.35 11.73 -1.86
N ASP A 409 4.20 11.07 -1.84
CA ASP A 409 3.25 10.99 -2.95
C ASP A 409 1.81 10.90 -2.44
N GLY A 410 0.88 10.66 -3.37
CA GLY A 410 -0.55 10.63 -3.07
C GLY A 410 -1.21 12.01 -3.09
N GLY A 411 -2.55 12.03 -3.03
CA GLY A 411 -3.34 13.23 -3.26
C GLY A 411 -3.06 14.38 -2.30
N ALA A 412 -2.89 14.09 -1.00
CA ALA A 412 -2.67 15.13 0.01
C ALA A 412 -1.21 15.66 0.03
N SER A 413 -0.26 15.02 -0.65
CA SER A 413 1.10 15.56 -0.82
C SER A 413 1.13 16.85 -1.66
N ARG A 414 0.04 17.17 -2.36
CA ARG A 414 -0.11 18.43 -3.11
C ARG A 414 -0.34 19.65 -2.21
N ASN A 415 -0.73 19.43 -0.96
CA ASN A 415 -0.90 20.50 0.04
C ASN A 415 0.46 20.96 0.56
N ASN A 416 0.90 22.14 0.12
CA ASN A 416 2.24 22.66 0.44
C ASN A 416 2.36 23.05 1.93
N LEU A 417 1.27 23.51 2.57
CA LEU A 417 1.26 23.82 4.00
C LEU A 417 1.51 22.56 4.83
N LEU A 418 0.85 21.45 4.48
CA LEU A 418 1.07 20.14 5.12
C LEU A 418 2.51 19.68 4.92
N MET A 419 3.05 19.77 3.69
CA MET A 419 4.40 19.29 3.38
C MET A 419 5.48 20.13 4.08
N GLN A 420 5.31 21.46 4.15
CA GLN A 420 6.24 22.32 4.88
C GLN A 420 6.19 22.02 6.39
N PHE A 421 5.00 21.89 6.97
CA PHE A 421 4.87 21.52 8.38
C PHE A 421 5.47 20.14 8.66
N GLN A 422 5.30 19.18 7.73
CA GLN A 422 5.93 17.86 7.85
C GLN A 422 7.46 17.97 7.88
N ALA A 423 8.07 18.80 7.04
CA ALA A 423 9.50 19.04 7.04
C ALA A 423 9.96 19.66 8.36
N ASP A 424 9.23 20.67 8.85
CA ASP A 424 9.52 21.37 10.09
C ASP A 424 9.47 20.43 11.30
N ILE A 425 8.41 19.61 11.41
CA ILE A 425 8.22 18.75 12.59
C ILE A 425 9.18 17.54 12.61
N LEU A 426 9.60 17.06 11.43
CA LEU A 426 10.61 16.01 11.29
C LEU A 426 12.04 16.52 11.43
N GLY A 427 12.27 17.82 11.15
CA GLY A 427 13.61 18.38 11.08
C GLY A 427 14.44 17.84 9.90
N THR A 428 13.75 17.42 8.81
CA THR A 428 14.39 16.85 7.61
C THR A 428 13.64 17.24 6.35
N SER A 429 14.31 17.19 5.18
CA SER A 429 13.69 17.52 3.90
C SER A 429 12.54 16.57 3.58
N VAL A 430 11.45 17.13 3.04
CA VAL A 430 10.33 16.41 2.43
C VAL A 430 10.39 16.63 0.92
N ILE A 431 10.41 15.56 0.15
CA ILE A 431 10.65 15.60 -1.29
C ILE A 431 9.43 15.05 -2.04
N ARG A 432 8.84 15.90 -2.89
CA ARG A 432 7.77 15.50 -3.81
C ARG A 432 8.36 15.30 -5.21
N PRO A 433 8.13 14.13 -5.86
CA PRO A 433 8.64 13.86 -7.20
C PRO A 433 7.78 14.53 -8.28
N ILE A 434 8.36 14.69 -9.47
CA ILE A 434 7.64 15.17 -10.68
C ILE A 434 6.51 14.18 -11.04
N VAL A 435 6.81 12.88 -11.06
CA VAL A 435 5.83 11.83 -11.35
C VAL A 435 5.23 11.35 -10.03
N THR A 436 3.98 11.73 -9.78
CA THR A 436 3.26 11.38 -8.54
C THR A 436 2.58 10.00 -8.59
N GLU A 437 2.55 9.35 -9.77
CA GLU A 437 2.03 7.98 -9.97
C GLU A 437 3.10 6.92 -9.61
N THR A 438 3.74 7.08 -8.48
CA THR A 438 4.92 6.31 -8.06
C THR A 438 4.63 4.82 -7.88
N THR A 439 3.40 4.46 -7.51
CA THR A 439 2.96 3.07 -7.38
C THR A 439 3.02 2.34 -8.71
N ALA A 440 2.37 2.88 -9.74
CA ALA A 440 2.39 2.31 -11.08
C ALA A 440 3.80 2.36 -11.70
N LEU A 441 4.53 3.47 -11.47
CA LEU A 441 5.89 3.64 -11.95
C LEU A 441 6.85 2.61 -11.35
N GLY A 442 6.69 2.26 -10.08
CA GLY A 442 7.48 1.21 -9.43
C GLY A 442 7.30 -0.16 -10.08
N ALA A 443 6.05 -0.54 -10.37
CA ALA A 443 5.77 -1.78 -11.11
C ALA A 443 6.33 -1.73 -12.54
N ALA A 444 6.26 -0.57 -13.20
CA ALA A 444 6.85 -0.37 -14.52
C ALA A 444 8.38 -0.54 -14.47
N TYR A 445 9.05 0.04 -13.49
CA TYR A 445 10.50 -0.09 -13.32
C TYR A 445 10.93 -1.56 -13.09
N LEU A 446 10.23 -2.28 -12.22
CA LEU A 446 10.49 -3.71 -11.99
C LEU A 446 10.34 -4.53 -13.29
N ALA A 447 9.27 -4.28 -14.05
CA ALA A 447 9.06 -4.94 -15.33
C ALA A 447 10.12 -4.57 -16.37
N GLY A 448 10.45 -3.30 -16.47
CA GLY A 448 11.45 -2.81 -17.42
C GLY A 448 12.86 -3.32 -17.14
N LEU A 449 13.24 -3.44 -15.86
CA LEU A 449 14.51 -4.06 -15.46
C LEU A 449 14.59 -5.53 -15.89
N ALA A 450 13.49 -6.29 -15.70
CA ALA A 450 13.45 -7.71 -16.03
C ALA A 450 13.65 -8.01 -17.52
N VAL A 451 13.25 -7.08 -18.41
CA VAL A 451 13.38 -7.22 -19.87
C VAL A 451 14.50 -6.36 -20.46
N GLY A 452 15.30 -5.67 -19.65
CA GLY A 452 16.40 -4.82 -20.10
C GLY A 452 15.95 -3.53 -20.81
N TYR A 453 14.71 -3.08 -20.54
CA TYR A 453 14.22 -1.78 -21.03
C TYR A 453 14.92 -0.61 -20.34
N TRP A 454 15.17 -0.72 -19.05
CA TRP A 454 16.15 0.06 -18.29
C TRP A 454 17.33 -0.82 -17.91
N GLU A 455 18.55 -0.31 -18.11
CA GLU A 455 19.78 -1.09 -17.93
C GLU A 455 20.07 -1.43 -16.47
N SER A 456 19.71 -0.52 -15.55
CA SER A 456 20.01 -0.66 -14.12
C SER A 456 19.13 0.26 -13.26
N ILE A 457 19.14 -0.01 -11.95
CA ILE A 457 18.51 0.88 -10.95
C ILE A 457 19.16 2.27 -10.98
N ASP A 458 20.48 2.37 -11.18
CA ASP A 458 21.19 3.66 -11.26
C ASP A 458 20.75 4.46 -12.49
N HIS A 459 20.50 3.79 -13.62
CA HIS A 459 19.93 4.44 -14.80
C HIS A 459 18.56 5.04 -14.45
N ILE A 460 17.68 4.29 -13.79
CA ILE A 460 16.36 4.77 -13.34
C ILE A 460 16.51 5.95 -12.37
N LYS A 461 17.40 5.85 -11.38
CA LYS A 461 17.68 6.94 -10.44
C LYS A 461 18.09 8.24 -11.13
N SER A 462 18.85 8.15 -12.21
CA SER A 462 19.31 9.32 -12.96
C SER A 462 18.16 10.06 -13.66
N GLN A 463 17.03 9.40 -13.88
CA GLN A 463 15.82 9.96 -14.52
C GLN A 463 14.77 10.42 -13.49
N TRP A 464 14.90 10.00 -12.23
CA TRP A 464 13.98 10.39 -11.18
C TRP A 464 14.15 11.87 -10.85
N GLY A 465 13.06 12.64 -10.99
CA GLY A 465 13.09 14.09 -10.84
C GLY A 465 12.32 14.60 -9.62
N VAL A 466 12.83 15.68 -9.03
CA VAL A 466 12.21 16.40 -7.91
C VAL A 466 11.33 17.52 -8.48
N ASP A 467 10.05 17.57 -8.06
CA ASP A 467 9.15 18.70 -8.28
C ASP A 467 9.41 19.80 -7.24
N THR A 468 9.31 19.43 -5.96
CA THR A 468 9.48 20.36 -4.85
C THR A 468 10.20 19.70 -3.68
N GLU A 469 11.16 20.40 -3.12
CA GLU A 469 11.80 20.07 -1.85
C GLU A 469 11.37 21.10 -0.78
N PHE A 470 10.80 20.59 0.31
CA PHE A 470 10.44 21.37 1.49
C PHE A 470 11.52 21.16 2.54
N THR A 471 12.27 22.21 2.86
CA THR A 471 13.31 22.17 3.89
C THR A 471 12.80 22.72 5.22
N PRO A 472 13.26 22.18 6.38
CA PRO A 472 12.89 22.71 7.69
C PRO A 472 13.17 24.21 7.82
N SER A 473 12.20 24.98 8.25
CA SER A 473 12.28 26.43 8.37
C SER A 473 11.83 26.97 9.72
N ALA A 474 11.08 26.17 10.50
CA ALA A 474 10.59 26.58 11.82
C ALA A 474 11.70 26.60 12.87
N ALA A 475 11.62 27.55 13.81
CA ALA A 475 12.50 27.59 14.95
C ALA A 475 12.34 26.34 15.83
N GLN A 476 13.45 25.74 16.25
CA GLN A 476 13.45 24.48 17.01
C GLN A 476 12.64 24.56 18.30
N GLU A 477 12.64 25.69 18.98
CA GLU A 477 11.85 25.92 20.21
C GLU A 477 10.35 25.77 19.96
N ASN A 478 9.84 26.32 18.84
CA ASN A 478 8.44 26.20 18.45
C ASN A 478 8.09 24.74 18.10
N VAL A 479 8.98 24.04 17.41
CA VAL A 479 8.81 22.62 17.04
C VAL A 479 8.71 21.75 18.31
N GLU A 480 9.56 21.99 19.30
CA GLU A 480 9.52 21.22 20.56
C GLU A 480 8.25 21.51 21.38
N GLU A 481 7.74 22.73 21.36
CA GLU A 481 6.45 23.08 22.00
C GLU A 481 5.29 22.36 21.32
N LEU A 482 5.25 22.38 20.00
CA LEU A 482 4.25 21.65 19.19
C LEU A 482 4.27 20.14 19.46
N LYS A 483 5.44 19.53 19.54
CA LYS A 483 5.60 18.09 19.87
C LYS A 483 5.10 17.77 21.28
N LYS A 484 5.34 18.65 22.27
CA LYS A 484 4.80 18.47 23.64
C LYS A 484 3.28 18.52 23.66
N GLY A 485 2.69 19.48 22.93
CA GLY A 485 1.23 19.59 22.82
C GLY A 485 0.61 18.37 22.14
N TRP A 486 1.25 17.87 21.08
CA TRP A 486 0.84 16.63 20.43
C TRP A 486 0.89 15.42 21.37
N ALA A 487 1.99 15.22 22.07
CA ALA A 487 2.14 14.12 23.03
C ALA A 487 1.04 14.14 24.10
N GLU A 488 0.65 15.32 24.59
CA GLU A 488 -0.45 15.47 25.54
C GLU A 488 -1.81 15.17 24.89
N ALA A 489 -2.05 15.60 23.65
CA ALA A 489 -3.27 15.28 22.92
C ALA A 489 -3.42 13.77 22.67
N ILE A 490 -2.35 13.09 22.28
CA ILE A 490 -2.32 11.60 22.14
C ILE A 490 -2.61 10.94 23.48
N ARG A 491 -1.92 11.35 24.55
CA ARG A 491 -2.13 10.76 25.89
C ARG A 491 -3.59 10.83 26.35
N ARG A 492 -4.30 11.93 26.03
CA ARG A 492 -5.72 12.11 26.33
C ARG A 492 -6.66 11.35 25.41
N THR A 493 -6.20 10.96 24.23
CA THR A 493 -7.00 10.25 23.23
C THR A 493 -6.93 8.73 23.43
N LEU A 494 -5.79 8.22 23.92
CA LEU A 494 -5.61 6.79 24.17
C LEU A 494 -6.61 6.32 25.23
N THR A 495 -7.19 5.13 24.98
CA THR A 495 -8.05 4.47 25.95
C THR A 495 -7.17 3.72 26.97
N ASP A 496 -7.46 3.94 28.25
CA ASP A 496 -6.80 3.16 29.31
C ASP A 496 -7.03 1.67 29.06
N LYS A 497 -5.94 0.91 28.92
CA LYS A 497 -5.98 -0.55 28.75
C LYS A 497 -5.91 -1.22 30.09
#